data_b78db0974ac1d6a5be07d57c093cbacf
#
_entry.id   b78db0974ac1d6a5be07d57c093cbacf
#
_cell.length_a   1.000
_cell.length_b   1.000
_cell.length_c   1.000
_cell.angle_alpha   90.00
_cell.angle_beta   90.00
_cell.angle_gamma   90.00
#
_symmetry.space_group_name_H-M   'P 1'
#
loop_
_entity.id
_entity.type
_entity.pdbx_description
1 polymer ?
#
loop_
_entity_poly.entity_id
_entity_poly.type
_entity_poly.pdbx_seq_one_letter_code
_entity_poly.pdbx_strand_id
1 'polypeptide(L)'
;MSDYIPKKRGLLILDWYVPLNILLLILVMCVFFTRYTFGYGLLNGCLPADFYMIDHSDKSIKTGELITFNMPKSVRFIPENERVIKIVAGVGGDKLKVTMDGVYNGDKFFEANARRISKKYNIPSILIEKELIIPEGEVFLIGQTDHSWDSRFWGTVKLNSVIGKTYAIF
;
A
#
# COMPACT_ATOMS: atom_id res chain seq x y z
N MET A 1 38.12 -57.33 31.98
CA MET A 1 36.83 -56.80 31.50
C MET A 1 37.13 -55.43 30.96
N SER A 2 37.14 -55.29 29.63
CA SER A 2 37.45 -54.02 28.95
C SER A 2 36.11 -53.33 28.59
N ASP A 3 35.87 -52.25 29.26
CA ASP A 3 34.66 -51.44 28.99
C ASP A 3 34.79 -50.77 27.62
N TYR A 4 34.05 -51.27 26.62
CA TYR A 4 33.93 -50.71 25.33
C TYR A 4 32.96 -49.50 25.40
N ILE A 5 33.51 -48.28 25.36
CA ILE A 5 32.71 -47.04 25.23
C ILE A 5 32.45 -46.80 23.75
N PRO A 6 31.19 -46.89 23.27
CA PRO A 6 30.88 -46.63 21.87
C PRO A 6 31.10 -45.14 21.55
N LYS A 7 31.94 -44.88 20.55
CA LYS A 7 32.29 -43.56 20.07
C LYS A 7 31.04 -42.91 19.43
N LYS A 8 30.45 -41.90 20.07
CA LYS A 8 29.32 -41.10 19.58
C LYS A 8 29.70 -40.27 18.32
N ARG A 9 29.92 -40.92 17.19
CA ARG A 9 30.20 -40.22 15.90
C ARG A 9 28.95 -39.60 15.23
N GLY A 10 27.76 -40.07 15.59
CA GLY A 10 26.49 -39.56 15.00
C GLY A 10 26.00 -38.21 15.54
N LEU A 11 26.42 -37.85 16.77
CA LEU A 11 25.95 -36.61 17.41
C LEU A 11 26.61 -35.35 16.83
N LEU A 12 27.90 -35.47 16.43
CA LEU A 12 28.67 -34.32 15.90
C LEU A 12 28.20 -33.81 14.56
N ILE A 13 27.59 -34.66 13.75
CA ILE A 13 27.02 -34.22 12.42
C ILE A 13 25.72 -33.49 12.64
N LEU A 14 24.90 -33.95 13.59
CA LEU A 14 23.61 -33.28 13.91
C LEU A 14 23.84 -31.89 14.52
N ASP A 15 24.94 -31.73 15.29
CA ASP A 15 25.27 -30.45 15.93
C ASP A 15 25.64 -29.34 14.96
N TRP A 16 26.09 -29.63 13.74
CA TRP A 16 26.43 -28.64 12.73
C TRP A 16 25.24 -28.25 11.84
N TYR A 17 24.33 -29.18 11.56
CA TYR A 17 23.16 -28.90 10.72
C TYR A 17 22.17 -27.98 11.41
N VAL A 18 22.01 -28.08 12.72
CA VAL A 18 21.06 -27.25 13.49
C VAL A 18 21.44 -25.76 13.41
N PRO A 19 22.67 -25.32 13.78
CA PRO A 19 23.03 -23.90 13.69
C PRO A 19 23.08 -23.40 12.24
N LEU A 20 23.46 -24.25 11.28
CA LEU A 20 23.46 -23.87 9.86
C LEU A 20 22.03 -23.60 9.35
N ASN A 21 21.07 -24.46 9.70
CA ASN A 21 19.66 -24.25 9.31
C ASN A 21 19.08 -23.02 10.01
N ILE A 22 19.41 -22.75 11.26
CA ILE A 22 19.00 -21.55 11.97
C ILE A 22 19.56 -20.30 11.27
N LEU A 23 20.85 -20.32 10.93
CA LEU A 23 21.50 -19.21 10.22
C LEU A 23 20.85 -18.97 8.87
N LEU A 24 20.57 -20.04 8.11
CA LEU A 24 19.86 -19.95 6.83
C LEU A 24 18.46 -19.36 7.00
N LEU A 25 17.71 -19.80 8.01
CA LEU A 25 16.39 -19.29 8.32
C LEU A 25 16.44 -17.79 8.65
N ILE A 26 17.41 -17.39 9.49
CA ILE A 26 17.59 -15.96 9.81
C ILE A 26 17.91 -15.16 8.55
N LEU A 27 18.78 -15.66 7.68
CA LEU A 27 19.11 -15.00 6.42
C LEU A 27 17.88 -14.82 5.53
N VAL A 28 17.08 -15.87 5.36
CA VAL A 28 15.83 -15.83 4.58
C VAL A 28 14.86 -14.82 5.20
N MET A 29 14.70 -14.83 6.52
CA MET A 29 13.85 -13.85 7.22
C MET A 29 14.35 -12.41 7.04
N CYS A 30 15.65 -12.18 7.13
CA CYS A 30 16.24 -10.88 6.88
C CYS A 30 15.92 -10.38 5.45
N VAL A 31 16.15 -11.23 4.43
CA VAL A 31 15.84 -10.91 3.03
C VAL A 31 14.34 -10.65 2.85
N PHE A 32 13.49 -11.47 3.49
CA PHE A 32 12.04 -11.28 3.43
C PHE A 32 11.62 -9.91 4.00
N PHE A 33 12.09 -9.55 5.20
CA PHE A 33 11.73 -8.29 5.85
C PHE A 33 12.37 -7.03 5.22
N THR A 34 13.44 -7.17 4.43
CA THR A 34 13.94 -6.05 3.62
C THR A 34 13.03 -5.75 2.43
N ARG A 35 12.33 -6.77 1.91
CA ARG A 35 11.45 -6.66 0.76
C ARG A 35 10.00 -6.34 1.14
N TYR A 36 9.50 -6.98 2.20
CA TYR A 36 8.10 -6.89 2.59
C TYR A 36 7.94 -6.24 3.96
N THR A 37 6.99 -5.34 4.07
CA THR A 37 6.51 -4.84 5.37
C THR A 37 5.02 -5.04 5.49
N PHE A 38 4.54 -5.09 6.72
CA PHE A 38 3.12 -5.23 7.02
C PHE A 38 2.60 -3.94 7.63
N GLY A 39 1.37 -3.61 7.29
CA GLY A 39 0.65 -2.46 7.83
C GLY A 39 -0.75 -2.83 8.27
N TYR A 40 -1.22 -2.16 9.30
CA TYR A 40 -2.63 -2.25 9.73
C TYR A 40 -3.40 -1.08 9.14
N GLY A 41 -4.60 -1.36 8.61
CA GLY A 41 -5.59 -0.34 8.35
C GLY A 41 -6.10 0.24 9.66
N LEU A 42 -6.35 1.54 9.71
CA LEU A 42 -7.05 2.13 10.84
C LEU A 42 -8.50 1.62 10.83
N LEU A 43 -9.01 1.26 11.99
CA LEU A 43 -10.46 1.08 12.21
C LEU A 43 -11.19 2.30 11.65
N ASN A 44 -12.08 2.11 10.69
CA ASN A 44 -12.69 3.16 9.85
C ASN A 44 -11.75 3.79 8.83
N GLY A 45 -10.78 3.04 8.31
CA GLY A 45 -9.87 3.46 7.25
C GLY A 45 -10.55 3.78 5.92
N CYS A 46 -9.76 4.23 4.96
CA CYS A 46 -10.22 4.57 3.61
C CYS A 46 -10.48 3.35 2.72
N LEU A 47 -10.13 2.15 3.18
CA LEU A 47 -10.21 0.88 2.47
C LEU A 47 -10.84 -0.18 3.38
N PRO A 48 -11.51 -1.19 2.82
CA PRO A 48 -12.25 -2.18 3.59
C PRO A 48 -11.38 -3.26 4.28
N ALA A 49 -10.11 -3.37 3.94
CA ALA A 49 -9.21 -4.35 4.55
C ALA A 49 -8.51 -3.77 5.78
N ASP A 50 -8.23 -4.63 6.75
CA ASP A 50 -7.57 -4.25 8.00
C ASP A 50 -6.08 -4.59 8.02
N PHE A 51 -5.63 -5.50 7.16
CA PHE A 51 -4.24 -5.96 7.13
C PHE A 51 -3.67 -5.96 5.72
N TYR A 52 -2.48 -5.38 5.57
CA TYR A 52 -1.84 -5.17 4.27
C TYR A 52 -0.39 -5.64 4.29
N MET A 53 0.05 -6.19 3.16
CA MET A 53 1.46 -6.45 2.86
C MET A 53 1.94 -5.47 1.79
N ILE A 54 3.07 -4.85 2.01
CA ILE A 54 3.69 -3.87 1.12
C ILE A 54 4.95 -4.49 0.53
N ASP A 55 5.02 -4.62 -0.80
CA ASP A 55 6.22 -5.04 -1.55
C ASP A 55 7.00 -3.79 -1.98
N HIS A 56 8.12 -3.54 -1.32
CA HIS A 56 9.01 -2.41 -1.61
C HIS A 56 9.76 -2.54 -2.94
N SER A 57 9.88 -3.76 -3.47
CA SER A 57 10.59 -4.02 -4.72
C SER A 57 9.72 -3.81 -5.96
N ASP A 58 8.39 -3.92 -5.83
CA ASP A 58 7.46 -3.70 -6.93
C ASP A 58 6.92 -2.26 -6.90
N LYS A 59 7.39 -1.48 -7.86
CA LYS A 59 6.92 -0.11 -8.12
C LYS A 59 6.20 0.01 -9.47
N SER A 60 5.87 -1.12 -10.09
CA SER A 60 5.01 -1.13 -11.26
C SER A 60 3.57 -0.81 -10.82
N ILE A 61 3.05 0.33 -11.25
CA ILE A 61 1.76 0.84 -10.81
C ILE A 61 0.77 0.78 -11.95
N LYS A 62 -0.37 0.13 -11.69
CA LYS A 62 -1.46 0.02 -12.66
C LYS A 62 -2.77 0.47 -12.03
N THR A 63 -3.65 0.97 -12.87
CA THR A 63 -5.01 1.34 -12.51
C THR A 63 -5.79 0.17 -11.90
N GLY A 64 -6.33 0.36 -10.71
CA GLY A 64 -7.05 -0.63 -9.90
C GLY A 64 -6.20 -1.29 -8.81
N GLU A 65 -4.89 -1.08 -8.78
CA GLU A 65 -4.01 -1.65 -7.76
C GLU A 65 -3.96 -0.77 -6.50
N LEU A 66 -3.60 -1.40 -5.38
CA LEU A 66 -3.29 -0.70 -4.13
C LEU A 66 -1.82 -0.33 -4.10
N ILE A 67 -1.54 0.87 -3.64
CA ILE A 67 -0.17 1.33 -3.38
C ILE A 67 -0.05 1.96 -2.00
N THR A 68 1.13 1.86 -1.43
CA THR A 68 1.54 2.64 -0.26
C THR A 68 2.47 3.76 -0.72
N PHE A 69 2.25 4.96 -0.22
CA PHE A 69 3.07 6.12 -0.54
C PHE A 69 3.26 7.01 0.70
N ASN A 70 4.31 7.82 0.70
CA ASN A 70 4.49 8.89 1.68
C ASN A 70 3.77 10.14 1.18
N MET A 71 2.98 10.77 2.05
CA MET A 71 2.33 12.02 1.73
C MET A 71 3.38 13.10 1.43
N PRO A 72 3.41 13.68 0.21
CA PRO A 72 4.51 14.56 -0.20
C PRO A 72 4.47 15.95 0.45
N LYS A 73 3.35 16.32 1.02
CA LYS A 73 3.13 17.57 1.76
C LYS A 73 1.98 17.38 2.73
N SER A 74 1.97 18.16 3.80
CA SER A 74 0.81 18.17 4.70
C SER A 74 -0.45 18.60 3.95
N VAL A 75 -1.48 17.78 4.07
CA VAL A 75 -2.84 18.11 3.64
C VAL A 75 -3.75 18.02 4.86
N ARG A 76 -4.95 18.56 4.74
CA ARG A 76 -5.93 18.50 5.83
C ARG A 76 -6.06 17.06 6.34
N PHE A 77 -5.82 16.81 7.62
CA PHE A 77 -5.88 15.52 8.35
C PHE A 77 -4.74 14.52 8.08
N ILE A 78 -3.84 14.78 7.15
CA ILE A 78 -2.73 13.87 6.85
C ILE A 78 -1.44 14.69 6.89
N PRO A 79 -0.54 14.43 7.87
CA PRO A 79 0.76 15.07 7.93
C PRO A 79 1.64 14.73 6.73
N GLU A 80 2.64 15.56 6.49
CA GLU A 80 3.71 15.22 5.55
C GLU A 80 4.47 13.99 6.01
N ASN A 81 4.89 13.15 5.05
CA ASN A 81 5.57 11.87 5.26
C ASN A 81 4.74 10.78 5.96
N GLU A 82 3.44 11.02 6.21
CA GLU A 82 2.56 9.96 6.68
C GLU A 82 2.41 8.88 5.61
N ARG A 83 2.46 7.61 6.04
CA ARG A 83 2.24 6.47 5.14
C ARG A 83 0.76 6.27 4.90
N VAL A 84 0.38 6.31 3.63
CA VAL A 84 -1.03 6.20 3.21
C VAL A 84 -1.17 5.09 2.19
N ILE A 85 -2.23 4.29 2.33
CA ILE A 85 -2.61 3.25 1.36
C ILE A 85 -3.85 3.72 0.61
N LYS A 86 -3.81 3.65 -0.73
CA LYS A 86 -4.93 4.04 -1.60
C LYS A 86 -4.99 3.16 -2.84
N ILE A 87 -6.15 3.19 -3.51
CA ILE A 87 -6.35 2.58 -4.83
C ILE A 87 -5.92 3.57 -5.90
N VAL A 88 -5.23 3.08 -6.91
CA VAL A 88 -4.87 3.84 -8.11
C VAL A 88 -6.09 3.92 -9.02
N ALA A 89 -6.73 5.07 -9.11
CA ALA A 89 -7.83 5.31 -10.05
C ALA A 89 -7.33 5.63 -11.46
N GLY A 90 -6.09 6.13 -11.57
CA GLY A 90 -5.45 6.40 -12.86
C GLY A 90 -3.97 6.74 -12.72
N VAL A 91 -3.26 6.62 -13.82
CA VAL A 91 -1.81 6.90 -13.96
C VAL A 91 -1.57 8.01 -14.98
N GLY A 92 -0.33 8.49 -15.08
CA GLY A 92 0.04 9.55 -16.04
C GLY A 92 -0.48 9.28 -17.44
N GLY A 93 -1.06 10.31 -18.07
CA GLY A 93 -1.73 10.25 -19.38
C GLY A 93 -3.21 9.87 -19.36
N ASP A 94 -3.70 9.24 -18.28
CA ASP A 94 -5.13 8.88 -18.18
C ASP A 94 -6.03 10.14 -18.09
N LYS A 95 -7.15 10.11 -18.83
CA LYS A 95 -8.22 11.10 -18.72
C LYS A 95 -9.27 10.61 -17.73
N LEU A 96 -9.42 11.34 -16.62
CA LEU A 96 -10.39 11.01 -15.57
C LEU A 96 -11.58 11.96 -15.60
N LYS A 97 -12.77 11.41 -15.27
CA LYS A 97 -13.95 12.17 -14.89
C LYS A 97 -14.27 11.89 -13.42
N VAL A 98 -14.08 12.90 -12.59
CA VAL A 98 -14.34 12.84 -11.14
C VAL A 98 -15.76 13.33 -10.90
N THR A 99 -16.53 12.55 -10.13
CA THR A 99 -17.90 12.86 -9.72
C THR A 99 -18.04 12.72 -8.20
N MET A 100 -19.18 13.12 -7.67
CA MET A 100 -19.50 12.93 -6.24
C MET A 100 -19.61 11.46 -5.85
N ASP A 101 -19.90 10.56 -6.79
CA ASP A 101 -20.10 9.13 -6.55
C ASP A 101 -18.83 8.29 -6.77
N GLY A 102 -17.86 8.84 -7.52
CA GLY A 102 -16.63 8.13 -7.83
C GLY A 102 -15.85 8.74 -8.97
N VAL A 103 -14.95 7.93 -9.51
CA VAL A 103 -14.03 8.32 -10.57
C VAL A 103 -14.16 7.39 -11.76
N TYR A 104 -14.35 7.93 -12.95
CA TYR A 104 -14.32 7.21 -14.22
C TYR A 104 -12.92 7.35 -14.84
N ASN A 105 -12.36 6.21 -15.27
CA ASN A 105 -11.15 6.13 -16.10
C ASN A 105 -11.48 5.26 -17.32
N GLY A 106 -11.80 5.88 -18.46
CA GLY A 106 -12.37 5.18 -19.59
C GLY A 106 -13.67 4.46 -19.19
N ASP A 107 -13.75 3.17 -19.45
CA ASP A 107 -14.91 2.32 -19.10
C ASP A 107 -14.90 1.83 -17.64
N LYS A 108 -13.82 2.08 -16.88
CA LYS A 108 -13.72 1.66 -15.48
C LYS A 108 -14.33 2.72 -14.57
N PHE A 109 -15.20 2.27 -13.67
CA PHE A 109 -15.73 3.11 -12.60
C PHE A 109 -15.20 2.65 -11.25
N PHE A 110 -14.63 3.59 -10.51
CA PHE A 110 -14.17 3.40 -9.14
C PHE A 110 -15.15 4.10 -8.21
N GLU A 111 -15.93 3.30 -7.49
CA GLU A 111 -16.87 3.82 -6.51
C GLU A 111 -16.12 4.48 -5.36
N ALA A 112 -16.43 5.73 -5.08
CA ALA A 112 -15.79 6.54 -4.03
C ALA A 112 -16.69 7.73 -3.69
N ASN A 113 -17.62 7.53 -2.75
CA ASN A 113 -18.62 8.53 -2.39
C ASN A 113 -17.98 9.71 -1.65
N ALA A 114 -18.12 10.91 -2.19
CA ALA A 114 -17.59 12.15 -1.61
C ALA A 114 -18.61 12.96 -0.80
N ARG A 115 -19.91 12.59 -0.84
CA ARG A 115 -21.00 13.43 -0.30
C ARG A 115 -20.87 13.69 1.19
N ARG A 116 -20.45 12.69 1.97
CA ARG A 116 -20.28 12.81 3.42
C ARG A 116 -19.18 13.81 3.77
N ILE A 117 -18.02 13.70 3.11
CA ILE A 117 -16.88 14.62 3.31
C ILE A 117 -17.27 16.04 2.85
N SER A 118 -17.86 16.15 1.66
CA SER A 118 -18.37 17.42 1.11
C SER A 118 -19.30 18.12 2.09
N LYS A 119 -20.30 17.42 2.60
CA LYS A 119 -21.25 17.96 3.58
C LYS A 119 -20.58 18.33 4.89
N LYS A 120 -19.74 17.43 5.45
CA LYS A 120 -19.07 17.63 6.74
C LYS A 120 -18.15 18.85 6.74
N TYR A 121 -17.48 19.12 5.63
CA TYR A 121 -16.47 20.19 5.53
C TYR A 121 -16.90 21.36 4.67
N ASN A 122 -18.17 21.37 4.25
CA ASN A 122 -18.76 22.45 3.45
C ASN A 122 -18.00 22.70 2.12
N ILE A 123 -17.59 21.60 1.44
CA ILE A 123 -16.87 21.65 0.17
C ILE A 123 -17.90 21.57 -0.96
N PRO A 124 -18.07 22.62 -1.76
CA PRO A 124 -19.00 22.60 -2.90
C PRO A 124 -18.65 21.49 -3.90
N SER A 125 -19.66 20.86 -4.51
CA SER A 125 -19.46 19.80 -5.52
C SER A 125 -18.62 20.26 -6.71
N ILE A 126 -18.76 21.52 -7.10
CA ILE A 126 -17.97 22.13 -8.20
C ILE A 126 -16.46 22.09 -7.97
N LEU A 127 -15.99 22.00 -6.73
CA LEU A 127 -14.57 21.85 -6.42
C LEU A 127 -14.09 20.40 -6.48
N ILE A 128 -15.02 19.44 -6.45
CA ILE A 128 -14.76 18.01 -6.49
C ILE A 128 -14.94 17.47 -7.91
N GLU A 129 -16.06 17.82 -8.53
CA GLU A 129 -16.44 17.35 -9.87
C GLU A 129 -15.60 18.05 -10.94
N LYS A 130 -14.83 17.27 -11.68
CA LYS A 130 -13.92 17.77 -12.72
C LYS A 130 -13.53 16.69 -13.70
N GLU A 131 -13.15 17.12 -14.90
CA GLU A 131 -12.37 16.30 -15.83
C GLU A 131 -10.93 16.77 -15.78
N LEU A 132 -9.99 15.81 -15.79
CA LEU A 132 -8.56 16.09 -15.78
C LEU A 132 -7.79 15.02 -16.53
N ILE A 133 -6.62 15.40 -17.04
CA ILE A 133 -5.61 14.47 -17.53
C ILE A 133 -4.53 14.42 -16.45
N ILE A 134 -4.15 13.20 -16.03
CA ILE A 134 -3.11 13.01 -15.03
C ILE A 134 -1.76 13.38 -15.64
N PRO A 135 -0.96 14.25 -15.00
CA PRO A 135 0.39 14.56 -15.47
C PRO A 135 1.27 13.31 -15.52
N GLU A 136 2.20 13.26 -16.49
CA GLU A 136 3.18 12.19 -16.56
C GLU A 136 4.01 12.09 -15.28
N GLY A 137 4.23 10.86 -14.80
CA GLY A 137 4.92 10.61 -13.54
C GLY A 137 4.10 10.85 -12.28
N GLU A 138 2.77 11.01 -12.41
CA GLU A 138 1.85 11.17 -11.30
C GLU A 138 0.73 10.11 -11.31
N VAL A 139 0.05 9.95 -10.19
CA VAL A 139 -1.08 9.03 -10.02
C VAL A 139 -2.23 9.73 -9.33
N PHE A 140 -3.46 9.31 -9.65
CA PHE A 140 -4.68 9.75 -8.98
C PHE A 140 -5.18 8.63 -8.06
N LEU A 141 -5.29 8.93 -6.78
CA LEU A 141 -5.48 7.96 -5.71
C LEU A 141 -6.82 8.17 -5.01
N ILE A 142 -7.53 7.09 -4.74
CA ILE A 142 -8.84 7.13 -4.07
C ILE A 142 -8.93 6.10 -2.94
N GLY A 143 -9.86 6.34 -2.04
CA GLY A 143 -10.33 5.31 -1.11
C GLY A 143 -11.80 5.00 -1.34
N GLN A 144 -12.24 3.83 -0.90
CA GLN A 144 -13.59 3.31 -1.16
C GLN A 144 -14.62 3.73 -0.10
N THR A 145 -14.18 4.20 1.06
CA THR A 145 -15.11 4.60 2.11
C THR A 145 -15.59 6.04 1.93
N ASP A 146 -16.75 6.35 2.46
CA ASP A 146 -17.35 7.69 2.46
C ASP A 146 -16.60 8.71 3.36
N HIS A 147 -15.60 8.24 4.10
CA HIS A 147 -14.69 9.05 4.93
C HIS A 147 -13.35 9.31 4.25
N SER A 148 -13.13 8.80 3.04
CA SER A 148 -11.85 8.88 2.39
C SER A 148 -11.49 10.32 2.04
N TRP A 149 -10.36 10.79 2.57
CA TRP A 149 -9.69 12.01 2.15
C TRP A 149 -8.61 11.61 1.14
N ASP A 150 -8.77 11.96 -0.15
CA ASP A 150 -7.99 11.41 -1.25
C ASP A 150 -7.79 12.41 -2.40
N SER A 151 -7.29 11.99 -3.56
CA SER A 151 -6.93 12.85 -4.69
C SER A 151 -8.06 13.72 -5.22
N ARG A 152 -9.30 13.39 -4.95
CA ARG A 152 -10.46 14.25 -5.28
C ARG A 152 -10.35 15.60 -4.57
N PHE A 153 -9.69 15.64 -3.39
CA PHE A 153 -9.57 16.81 -2.53
C PHE A 153 -8.19 17.47 -2.57
N TRP A 154 -7.11 16.68 -2.78
CA TRP A 154 -5.74 17.20 -2.74
C TRP A 154 -4.99 17.16 -4.08
N GLY A 155 -5.55 16.50 -5.11
CA GLY A 155 -4.92 16.36 -6.43
C GLY A 155 -4.10 15.08 -6.60
N THR A 156 -3.23 15.07 -7.59
CA THR A 156 -2.36 13.96 -7.95
C THR A 156 -1.15 13.84 -7.04
N VAL A 157 -0.52 12.66 -7.03
CA VAL A 157 0.68 12.35 -6.25
C VAL A 157 1.78 11.86 -7.19
N LYS A 158 3.00 12.34 -6.98
CA LYS A 158 4.17 11.94 -7.78
C LYS A 158 4.57 10.49 -7.50
N LEU A 159 4.95 9.76 -8.53
CA LEU A 159 5.41 8.36 -8.42
C LEU A 159 6.63 8.19 -7.52
N ASN A 160 7.47 9.21 -7.38
CA ASN A 160 8.65 9.14 -6.50
C ASN A 160 8.32 9.08 -5.00
N SER A 161 7.09 9.42 -4.60
CA SER A 161 6.61 9.25 -3.23
C SER A 161 6.09 7.84 -2.93
N VAL A 162 5.97 6.98 -3.96
CA VAL A 162 5.46 5.61 -3.79
C VAL A 162 6.53 4.75 -3.14
N ILE A 163 6.13 4.09 -2.06
CA ILE A 163 6.94 3.14 -1.28
C ILE A 163 6.94 1.78 -1.97
N GLY A 164 5.78 1.30 -2.40
CA GLY A 164 5.64 0.00 -3.03
C GLY A 164 4.19 -0.37 -3.32
N LYS A 165 4.04 -1.49 -4.02
CA LYS A 165 2.74 -2.10 -4.28
C LYS A 165 2.20 -2.76 -3.02
N THR A 166 0.90 -2.70 -2.82
CA THR A 166 0.25 -3.13 -1.59
C THR A 166 -0.78 -4.20 -1.89
N TYR A 167 -0.85 -5.21 -1.05
CA TYR A 167 -1.78 -6.32 -1.14
C TYR A 167 -2.62 -6.36 0.12
N ALA A 168 -3.94 -6.38 -0.02
CA ALA A 168 -4.85 -6.62 1.08
C ALA A 168 -4.80 -8.11 1.44
N ILE A 169 -4.66 -8.42 2.74
CA ILE A 169 -4.59 -9.80 3.22
C ILE A 169 -5.92 -10.21 3.87
N PHE A 170 -6.54 -9.31 4.65
CA PHE A 170 -7.84 -9.50 5.32
C PHE A 170 -8.62 -8.19 5.36
#